data_1abdc49695b4818d38a09fbec72a18ce
#
_entry.id   1abdc49695b4818d38a09fbec72a18ce
#
_cell.length_a   1.000
_cell.length_b   1.000
_cell.length_c   1.000
_cell.angle_alpha   90.00
_cell.angle_beta   90.00
_cell.angle_gamma   90.00
#
_symmetry.space_group_name_H-M   'P 1'
#
loop_
_entity.id
_entity.type
_entity.pdbx_description
1 polymer ?
#
loop_
_entity_poly.entity_id
_entity_poly.type
_entity_poly.pdbx_seq_one_letter_code
_entity_poly.pdbx_strand_id
1 'polypeptide(L)'
;MTNNTITVMKKELARFFGDRRLVITTLLLPGIMIYVVYSFLGSAMMKSILPEEAYVAKAYVVDMPESLREDLRELKVDWQPADREQLTQMRQEIQDKQADGLVVFPVDFDQAVENYQVQSGKPAPNVEIYYNSAETESTHFYNEVSDILEAYETSISNKLDINAGDSVYYDCATSKDTTGQMFSMMMPLLLMMFLYSGCMSVAPE
;
A
#
# COMPACT_ATOMS: atom_id res chain seq x y z
N MET A 1 37.78 -8.38 43.78
CA MET A 1 36.80 -7.28 43.79
C MET A 1 35.52 -7.52 43.00
N THR A 2 35.45 -8.57 42.18
CA THR A 2 34.31 -8.94 41.33
C THR A 2 33.10 -9.57 42.04
N ASN A 3 33.31 -10.14 43.23
CA ASN A 3 32.24 -10.82 43.98
C ASN A 3 31.16 -9.91 44.58
N ASN A 4 31.51 -8.67 44.94
CA ASN A 4 30.53 -7.75 45.56
C ASN A 4 29.49 -7.25 44.55
N THR A 5 29.88 -6.99 43.33
CA THR A 5 28.98 -6.51 42.29
C THR A 5 27.95 -7.58 41.91
N ILE A 6 28.40 -8.82 41.77
CA ILE A 6 27.51 -9.99 41.47
C ILE A 6 26.54 -10.26 42.62
N THR A 7 27.01 -10.10 43.88
CA THR A 7 26.15 -10.27 45.04
C THR A 7 25.10 -9.19 45.17
N VAL A 8 25.45 -7.94 44.88
CA VAL A 8 24.50 -6.81 44.83
C VAL A 8 23.50 -7.03 43.71
N MET A 9 23.97 -7.37 42.53
CA MET A 9 23.09 -7.62 41.36
C MET A 9 22.09 -8.77 41.65
N LYS A 10 22.51 -9.87 42.22
CA LYS A 10 21.63 -10.97 42.64
C LYS A 10 20.58 -10.53 43.66
N LYS A 11 20.99 -9.71 44.63
CA LYS A 11 20.08 -9.18 45.66
C LYS A 11 19.03 -8.24 45.07
N GLU A 12 19.41 -7.34 44.15
CA GLU A 12 18.50 -6.42 43.49
C GLU A 12 17.56 -7.17 42.51
N LEU A 13 18.07 -8.17 41.77
CA LEU A 13 17.23 -9.02 40.94
C LEU A 13 16.23 -9.84 41.80
N ALA A 14 16.64 -10.40 42.91
CA ALA A 14 15.74 -11.12 43.81
C ALA A 14 14.66 -10.20 44.41
N ARG A 15 15.02 -8.93 44.73
CA ARG A 15 14.07 -7.91 45.19
C ARG A 15 13.09 -7.56 44.09
N PHE A 16 13.57 -7.31 42.85
CA PHE A 16 12.73 -6.97 41.68
C PHE A 16 11.72 -8.09 41.39
N PHE A 17 12.17 -9.35 41.28
CA PHE A 17 11.29 -10.49 41.01
C PHE A 17 10.43 -10.88 42.21
N GLY A 18 10.80 -10.50 43.42
CA GLY A 18 10.00 -10.70 44.63
C GLY A 18 8.79 -9.76 44.72
N ASP A 19 8.86 -8.60 44.12
CA ASP A 19 7.76 -7.66 44.05
C ASP A 19 6.88 -7.90 42.79
N ARG A 20 5.80 -8.67 43.00
CA ARG A 20 4.86 -9.00 41.91
C ARG A 20 4.29 -7.82 41.20
N ARG A 21 4.05 -6.71 41.91
CA ARG A 21 3.49 -5.48 41.36
C ARG A 21 4.50 -4.82 40.42
N LEU A 22 5.73 -4.73 40.83
CA LEU A 22 6.83 -4.17 40.05
C LEU A 22 7.09 -4.98 38.77
N VAL A 23 7.12 -6.32 38.90
CA VAL A 23 7.27 -7.22 37.73
C VAL A 23 6.13 -7.06 36.72
N ILE A 24 4.89 -7.02 37.22
CA ILE A 24 3.73 -6.88 36.33
C ILE A 24 3.75 -5.53 35.61
N THR A 25 3.98 -4.42 36.33
CA THR A 25 3.89 -3.07 35.74
C THR A 25 5.09 -2.74 34.86
N THR A 26 6.29 -3.21 35.19
CA THR A 26 7.53 -2.81 34.50
C THR A 26 7.92 -3.77 33.38
N LEU A 27 7.62 -5.07 33.51
CA LEU A 27 8.03 -6.08 32.55
C LEU A 27 6.86 -6.68 31.78
N LEU A 28 5.81 -7.12 32.46
CA LEU A 28 4.75 -7.92 31.87
C LEU A 28 3.77 -7.03 31.10
N LEU A 29 3.38 -5.91 31.66
CA LEU A 29 2.44 -4.99 31.04
C LEU A 29 2.99 -4.37 29.74
N PRO A 30 4.21 -3.79 29.70
CA PRO A 30 4.80 -3.32 28.44
C PRO A 30 4.99 -4.45 27.42
N GLY A 31 5.38 -5.66 27.85
CA GLY A 31 5.53 -6.82 26.98
C GLY A 31 4.22 -7.21 26.31
N ILE A 32 3.12 -7.29 27.08
CA ILE A 32 1.78 -7.57 26.54
C ILE A 32 1.35 -6.44 25.60
N MET A 33 1.57 -5.19 25.98
CA MET A 33 1.23 -4.03 25.14
C MET A 33 1.96 -4.06 23.80
N ILE A 34 3.25 -4.33 23.80
CA ILE A 34 4.05 -4.50 22.59
C ILE A 34 3.46 -5.62 21.72
N TYR A 35 3.17 -6.77 22.32
CA TYR A 35 2.59 -7.90 21.60
C TYR A 35 1.24 -7.53 20.96
N VAL A 36 0.34 -6.89 21.69
CA VAL A 36 -0.99 -6.47 21.19
C VAL A 36 -0.84 -5.49 20.03
N VAL A 37 0.05 -4.49 20.17
CA VAL A 37 0.30 -3.50 19.11
C VAL A 37 0.88 -4.16 17.86
N TYR A 38 1.92 -5.00 18.00
CA TYR A 38 2.49 -5.70 16.84
C TYR A 38 1.53 -6.68 16.20
N SER A 39 0.70 -7.36 16.98
CA SER A 39 -0.35 -8.23 16.45
C SER A 39 -1.40 -7.44 15.67
N PHE A 40 -1.80 -6.28 16.19
CA PHE A 40 -2.76 -5.40 15.52
C PHE A 40 -2.16 -4.75 14.26
N LEU A 41 -0.93 -4.18 14.35
CA LEU A 41 -0.23 -3.63 13.19
C LEU A 41 0.03 -4.70 12.13
N GLY A 42 0.47 -5.88 12.54
CA GLY A 42 0.72 -6.99 11.63
C GLY A 42 -0.54 -7.41 10.88
N SER A 43 -1.68 -7.50 11.56
CA SER A 43 -2.95 -7.82 10.91
C SER A 43 -3.47 -6.67 10.03
N ALA A 44 -3.27 -5.43 10.42
CA ALA A 44 -3.64 -4.26 9.61
C ALA A 44 -2.75 -4.13 8.35
N MET A 45 -1.43 -4.31 8.51
CA MET A 45 -0.49 -4.34 7.37
C MET A 45 -0.77 -5.51 6.44
N MET A 46 -1.08 -6.70 6.97
CA MET A 46 -1.40 -7.86 6.15
C MET A 46 -2.65 -7.61 5.29
N LYS A 47 -3.68 -6.98 5.85
CA LYS A 47 -4.88 -6.58 5.10
C LYS A 47 -4.62 -5.49 4.06
N SER A 48 -3.61 -4.63 4.28
CA SER A 48 -3.23 -3.58 3.33
C SER A 48 -2.30 -4.08 2.22
N ILE A 49 -1.65 -5.24 2.41
CA ILE A 49 -0.70 -5.80 1.44
C ILE A 49 -1.34 -6.95 0.65
N LEU A 50 -2.23 -7.72 1.30
CA LEU A 50 -2.92 -8.83 0.67
C LEU A 50 -4.41 -8.45 0.53
N PRO A 51 -4.90 -8.27 -0.70
CA PRO A 51 -6.33 -8.11 -0.92
C PRO A 51 -7.09 -9.36 -0.44
N GLU A 52 -8.36 -9.20 -0.17
CA GLU A 52 -9.21 -10.36 0.10
C GLU A 52 -9.12 -11.34 -1.08
N GLU A 53 -8.79 -12.61 -0.83
CA GLU A 53 -8.60 -13.63 -1.88
C GLU A 53 -9.80 -13.75 -2.86
N ALA A 54 -10.97 -13.28 -2.46
CA ALA A 54 -12.21 -13.30 -3.22
C ALA A 54 -12.55 -11.96 -3.90
N TYR A 55 -11.74 -10.90 -3.69
CA TYR A 55 -12.03 -9.60 -4.27
C TYR A 55 -11.78 -9.61 -5.78
N VAL A 56 -12.74 -9.05 -6.52
CA VAL A 56 -12.64 -8.81 -7.97
C VAL A 56 -12.64 -7.30 -8.18
N ALA A 57 -11.51 -6.76 -8.62
CA ALA A 57 -11.37 -5.33 -8.85
C ALA A 57 -12.30 -4.88 -9.99
N LYS A 58 -12.94 -3.73 -9.82
CA LYS A 58 -13.77 -3.11 -10.87
C LYS A 58 -12.97 -2.02 -11.55
N ALA A 59 -12.65 -2.21 -12.82
CA ALA A 59 -11.82 -1.25 -13.53
C ALA A 59 -12.35 -0.95 -14.94
N TYR A 60 -12.06 0.28 -15.36
CA TYR A 60 -12.35 0.75 -16.71
C TYR A 60 -11.15 0.56 -17.63
N VAL A 61 -11.40 0.32 -18.90
CA VAL A 61 -10.37 0.26 -19.93
C VAL A 61 -10.81 1.01 -21.18
N VAL A 62 -9.91 1.85 -21.68
CA VAL A 62 -10.08 2.61 -22.92
C VAL A 62 -9.08 2.13 -23.96
N ASP A 63 -9.57 1.82 -25.16
CA ASP A 63 -8.76 1.40 -26.32
C ASP A 63 -7.88 0.16 -26.02
N MET A 64 -8.42 -0.89 -25.35
CA MET A 64 -7.70 -2.11 -25.01
C MET A 64 -7.04 -2.75 -26.25
N PRO A 65 -5.70 -2.88 -26.29
CA PRO A 65 -5.00 -3.47 -27.42
C PRO A 65 -5.20 -4.99 -27.50
N GLU A 66 -5.02 -5.52 -28.69
CA GLU A 66 -5.14 -6.96 -28.90
C GLU A 66 -3.97 -7.73 -28.28
N SER A 67 -2.75 -7.12 -28.32
CA SER A 67 -1.52 -7.73 -27.80
C SER A 67 -1.53 -8.01 -26.31
N LEU A 68 -2.28 -7.26 -25.51
CA LEU A 68 -2.36 -7.38 -24.05
C LEU A 68 -3.68 -7.94 -23.53
N ARG A 69 -4.60 -8.25 -24.46
CA ARG A 69 -5.97 -8.66 -24.09
C ARG A 69 -6.01 -9.96 -23.28
N GLU A 70 -5.19 -10.94 -23.61
CA GLU A 70 -5.15 -12.22 -22.88
C GLU A 70 -4.54 -12.01 -21.48
N ASP A 71 -3.40 -11.35 -21.39
CA ASP A 71 -2.70 -11.13 -20.12
C ASP A 71 -3.56 -10.33 -19.12
N LEU A 72 -4.23 -9.26 -19.62
CA LEU A 72 -5.12 -8.45 -18.78
C LEU A 72 -6.41 -9.21 -18.37
N ARG A 73 -6.88 -10.17 -19.17
CA ARG A 73 -8.04 -11.00 -18.81
C ARG A 73 -7.73 -12.07 -17.77
N GLU A 74 -6.48 -12.46 -17.61
CA GLU A 74 -6.06 -13.39 -16.56
C GLU A 74 -6.14 -12.78 -15.16
N LEU A 75 -6.11 -11.42 -15.07
CA LEU A 75 -6.32 -10.72 -13.81
C LEU A 75 -7.76 -10.91 -13.31
N LYS A 76 -7.90 -10.95 -11.98
CA LYS A 76 -9.22 -10.96 -11.30
C LYS A 76 -9.85 -9.56 -11.31
N VAL A 77 -10.11 -9.04 -12.50
CA VAL A 77 -10.64 -7.70 -12.73
C VAL A 77 -11.90 -7.76 -13.57
N ASP A 78 -12.96 -7.10 -13.13
CA ASP A 78 -14.16 -6.86 -13.93
C ASP A 78 -13.92 -5.66 -14.84
N TRP A 79 -13.44 -5.94 -16.05
CA TRP A 79 -13.12 -4.92 -17.03
C TRP A 79 -14.35 -4.34 -17.71
N GLN A 80 -14.54 -3.05 -17.56
CA GLN A 80 -15.61 -2.30 -18.22
C GLN A 80 -15.03 -1.44 -19.35
N PRO A 81 -15.41 -1.69 -20.63
CA PRO A 81 -14.98 -0.86 -21.74
C PRO A 81 -15.57 0.55 -21.60
N ALA A 82 -14.77 1.53 -21.91
CA ALA A 82 -15.12 2.91 -21.71
C ALA A 82 -14.60 3.82 -22.82
N ASP A 83 -15.21 5.00 -22.97
CA ASP A 83 -14.85 5.97 -23.97
C ASP A 83 -13.99 7.11 -23.41
N ARG A 84 -13.10 7.66 -24.22
CA ARG A 84 -12.23 8.78 -23.84
C ARG A 84 -12.99 10.02 -23.36
N GLU A 85 -14.22 10.22 -23.82
CA GLU A 85 -15.05 11.34 -23.38
C GLU A 85 -15.49 11.23 -21.92
N GLN A 86 -15.46 10.02 -21.34
CA GLN A 86 -15.90 9.73 -19.98
C GLN A 86 -14.75 9.72 -18.94
N LEU A 87 -13.51 10.01 -19.36
CA LEU A 87 -12.32 9.94 -18.48
C LEU A 87 -12.49 10.73 -17.18
N THR A 88 -13.06 11.94 -17.25
CA THR A 88 -13.25 12.76 -16.05
C THR A 88 -14.23 12.14 -15.08
N GLN A 89 -15.31 11.53 -15.58
CA GLN A 89 -16.29 10.84 -14.76
C GLN A 89 -15.66 9.60 -14.09
N MET A 90 -14.91 8.81 -14.84
CA MET A 90 -14.28 7.59 -14.30
C MET A 90 -13.24 7.90 -13.23
N ARG A 91 -12.44 8.94 -13.43
CA ARG A 91 -11.49 9.40 -12.41
C ARG A 91 -12.22 9.85 -11.14
N GLN A 92 -13.40 10.48 -11.28
CA GLN A 92 -14.23 10.82 -10.13
C GLN A 92 -14.77 9.57 -9.43
N GLU A 93 -15.19 8.54 -10.17
CA GLU A 93 -15.66 7.27 -9.60
C GLU A 93 -14.55 6.53 -8.84
N ILE A 94 -13.30 6.59 -9.33
CA ILE A 94 -12.13 6.06 -8.61
C ILE A 94 -11.88 6.87 -7.33
N GLN A 95 -11.97 8.20 -7.40
CA GLN A 95 -11.84 9.07 -6.24
C GLN A 95 -12.93 8.78 -5.20
N ASP A 96 -14.17 8.54 -5.64
CA ASP A 96 -15.32 8.23 -4.79
C ASP A 96 -15.39 6.73 -4.38
N LYS A 97 -14.34 5.96 -4.71
CA LYS A 97 -14.17 4.53 -4.34
C LYS A 97 -15.29 3.64 -4.92
N GLN A 98 -15.80 3.98 -6.08
CA GLN A 98 -16.83 3.23 -6.82
C GLN A 98 -16.20 2.30 -7.86
N ALA A 99 -14.96 2.59 -8.26
CA ALA A 99 -14.12 1.77 -9.12
C ALA A 99 -12.68 1.78 -8.58
N ASP A 100 -11.93 0.73 -8.89
CA ASP A 100 -10.56 0.53 -8.39
C ASP A 100 -9.52 1.11 -9.34
N GLY A 101 -9.84 1.23 -10.64
CA GLY A 101 -8.90 1.77 -11.59
C GLY A 101 -9.43 2.04 -12.98
N LEU A 102 -8.58 2.69 -13.77
CA LEU A 102 -8.81 2.98 -15.17
C LEU A 102 -7.49 2.86 -15.92
N VAL A 103 -7.48 2.11 -17.01
CA VAL A 103 -6.34 2.01 -17.92
C VAL A 103 -6.71 2.64 -19.25
N VAL A 104 -5.88 3.58 -19.72
CA VAL A 104 -6.07 4.28 -20.99
C VAL A 104 -4.89 3.97 -21.90
N PHE A 105 -5.15 3.23 -22.97
CA PHE A 105 -4.16 2.99 -24.00
C PHE A 105 -4.19 4.08 -25.06
N PRO A 106 -3.06 4.41 -25.71
CA PRO A 106 -3.04 5.24 -26.90
C PRO A 106 -3.90 4.63 -28.01
N VAL A 107 -4.46 5.50 -28.85
CA VAL A 107 -5.16 5.04 -30.07
C VAL A 107 -4.16 4.27 -30.94
N ASP A 108 -4.60 3.12 -31.48
CA ASP A 108 -3.77 2.24 -32.29
C ASP A 108 -2.45 1.82 -31.59
N PHE A 109 -2.52 1.50 -30.28
CA PHE A 109 -1.39 1.15 -29.42
C PHE A 109 -0.42 0.17 -30.08
N ASP A 110 -0.92 -0.95 -30.62
CA ASP A 110 -0.07 -2.00 -31.21
C ASP A 110 0.77 -1.46 -32.38
N GLN A 111 0.16 -0.63 -33.24
CA GLN A 111 0.87 0.02 -34.35
C GLN A 111 1.85 1.10 -33.84
N ALA A 112 1.46 1.85 -32.81
CA ALA A 112 2.30 2.90 -32.23
C ALA A 112 3.60 2.28 -31.64
N VAL A 113 3.48 1.16 -30.93
CA VAL A 113 4.61 0.40 -30.36
C VAL A 113 5.47 -0.20 -31.46
N GLU A 114 4.87 -0.81 -32.50
CA GLU A 114 5.60 -1.40 -33.61
C GLU A 114 6.46 -0.36 -34.34
N ASN A 115 5.90 0.80 -34.61
CA ASN A 115 6.55 1.88 -35.37
C ASN A 115 7.50 2.73 -34.53
N TYR A 116 7.47 2.61 -33.17
CA TYR A 116 8.31 3.42 -32.30
C TYR A 116 9.76 2.96 -32.34
N GLN A 117 10.67 3.94 -32.45
CA GLN A 117 12.11 3.74 -32.39
C GLN A 117 12.69 4.48 -31.18
N VAL A 118 13.32 3.78 -30.25
CA VAL A 118 13.89 4.30 -29.00
C VAL A 118 14.85 5.48 -29.25
N GLN A 119 15.53 5.52 -30.39
CA GLN A 119 16.49 6.59 -30.74
C GLN A 119 15.86 7.74 -31.57
N SER A 120 14.55 7.75 -31.76
CA SER A 120 13.85 8.75 -32.58
C SER A 120 13.78 10.14 -31.97
N GLY A 121 14.05 10.28 -30.66
CA GLY A 121 13.87 11.51 -29.91
C GLY A 121 12.40 11.89 -29.69
N LYS A 122 11.45 11.05 -30.09
CA LYS A 122 10.03 11.21 -29.82
C LYS A 122 9.65 10.51 -28.53
N PRO A 123 8.62 10.99 -27.80
CA PRO A 123 8.11 10.25 -26.63
C PRO A 123 7.57 8.87 -27.05
N ALA A 124 7.75 7.89 -26.22
CA ALA A 124 7.16 6.57 -26.41
C ALA A 124 5.63 6.61 -26.26
N PRO A 125 4.89 5.65 -26.83
CA PRO A 125 3.48 5.48 -26.53
C PRO A 125 3.30 5.32 -25.02
N ASN A 126 2.49 6.18 -24.39
CA ASN A 126 2.28 6.18 -22.94
C ASN A 126 0.95 5.51 -22.60
N VAL A 127 1.01 4.50 -21.70
CA VAL A 127 -0.18 3.90 -21.11
C VAL A 127 -0.43 4.59 -19.77
N GLU A 128 -1.65 5.07 -19.58
CA GLU A 128 -2.04 5.79 -18.36
C GLU A 128 -2.85 4.86 -17.45
N ILE A 129 -2.40 4.68 -16.21
CA ILE A 129 -3.10 3.91 -15.19
C ILE A 129 -3.51 4.87 -14.08
N TYR A 130 -4.81 5.10 -13.95
CA TYR A 130 -5.39 5.90 -12.88
C TYR A 130 -5.86 5.00 -11.75
N TYR A 131 -5.53 5.37 -10.52
CA TYR A 131 -5.83 4.60 -9.32
C TYR A 131 -6.00 5.53 -8.11
N ASN A 132 -6.37 5.00 -6.96
CA ASN A 132 -6.49 5.73 -5.70
C ASN A 132 -5.51 5.14 -4.68
N SER A 133 -4.40 5.81 -4.42
CA SER A 133 -3.34 5.34 -3.51
C SER A 133 -3.80 5.20 -2.05
N ALA A 134 -4.92 5.80 -1.68
CA ALA A 134 -5.50 5.68 -0.35
C ALA A 134 -6.38 4.41 -0.16
N GLU A 135 -6.60 3.63 -1.24
CA GLU A 135 -7.38 2.39 -1.22
C GLU A 135 -6.48 1.18 -1.55
N THR A 136 -6.63 0.13 -0.75
CA THR A 136 -5.79 -1.08 -0.88
C THR A 136 -6.05 -1.82 -2.20
N GLU A 137 -7.33 -1.99 -2.54
CA GLU A 137 -7.76 -2.71 -3.74
C GLU A 137 -7.33 -1.97 -5.00
N SER A 138 -7.44 -0.66 -5.00
CA SER A 138 -7.01 0.21 -6.10
C SER A 138 -5.48 0.20 -6.28
N THR A 139 -4.73 0.21 -5.18
CA THR A 139 -3.26 0.10 -5.21
C THR A 139 -2.83 -1.29 -5.70
N HIS A 140 -3.53 -2.34 -5.29
CA HIS A 140 -3.26 -3.70 -5.77
C HIS A 140 -3.52 -3.83 -7.28
N PHE A 141 -4.67 -3.32 -7.73
CA PHE A 141 -4.99 -3.23 -9.17
C PHE A 141 -3.87 -2.52 -9.95
N TYR A 142 -3.40 -1.37 -9.46
CA TYR A 142 -2.31 -0.63 -10.09
C TYR A 142 -1.05 -1.48 -10.22
N ASN A 143 -0.64 -2.17 -9.15
CA ASN A 143 0.55 -3.01 -9.14
C ASN A 143 0.43 -4.18 -10.13
N GLU A 144 -0.69 -4.91 -10.12
CA GLU A 144 -0.90 -6.04 -11.03
C GLU A 144 -0.88 -5.62 -12.51
N VAL A 145 -1.54 -4.52 -12.84
CA VAL A 145 -1.53 -3.99 -14.21
C VAL A 145 -0.15 -3.48 -14.60
N SER A 146 0.53 -2.78 -13.70
CA SER A 146 1.91 -2.30 -13.93
C SER A 146 2.87 -3.44 -14.17
N ASP A 147 2.81 -4.51 -13.39
CA ASP A 147 3.66 -5.70 -13.56
C ASP A 147 3.51 -6.33 -14.96
N ILE A 148 2.25 -6.44 -15.45
CA ILE A 148 2.00 -6.94 -16.82
C ILE A 148 2.58 -5.99 -17.86
N LEU A 149 2.35 -4.69 -17.73
CA LEU A 149 2.84 -3.70 -18.68
C LEU A 149 4.37 -3.62 -18.68
N GLU A 150 5.03 -3.68 -17.52
CA GLU A 150 6.48 -3.72 -17.41
C GLU A 150 7.09 -4.99 -18.02
N ALA A 151 6.43 -6.15 -17.83
CA ALA A 151 6.82 -7.39 -18.48
C ALA A 151 6.70 -7.28 -20.01
N TYR A 152 5.60 -6.71 -20.49
CA TYR A 152 5.39 -6.45 -21.92
C TYR A 152 6.43 -5.45 -22.46
N GLU A 153 6.64 -4.32 -21.77
CA GLU A 153 7.66 -3.31 -22.13
C GLU A 153 9.03 -3.94 -22.30
N THR A 154 9.44 -4.78 -21.36
CA THR A 154 10.71 -5.51 -21.42
C THR A 154 10.77 -6.43 -22.65
N SER A 155 9.68 -7.11 -22.99
CA SER A 155 9.60 -8.02 -24.13
C SER A 155 9.74 -7.30 -25.48
N ILE A 156 9.28 -6.06 -25.57
CA ILE A 156 9.33 -5.22 -26.77
C ILE A 156 10.51 -4.23 -26.80
N SER A 157 11.51 -4.42 -25.93
CA SER A 157 12.72 -3.58 -25.86
C SER A 157 12.44 -2.11 -25.50
N ASN A 158 11.63 -1.90 -24.47
CA ASN A 158 11.29 -0.59 -23.88
C ASN A 158 10.72 0.41 -24.91
N LYS A 159 9.70 -0.04 -25.62
CA LYS A 159 9.04 0.77 -26.65
C LYS A 159 7.75 1.45 -26.19
N LEU A 160 7.44 1.41 -24.90
CA LEU A 160 6.31 2.11 -24.31
C LEU A 160 6.74 2.82 -23.02
N ASP A 161 5.94 3.75 -22.56
CA ASP A 161 6.04 4.36 -21.23
C ASP A 161 4.76 4.03 -20.44
N ILE A 162 4.89 3.94 -19.11
CA ILE A 162 3.78 3.74 -18.19
C ILE A 162 3.73 4.96 -17.27
N ASN A 163 2.60 5.65 -17.24
CA ASN A 163 2.40 6.84 -16.42
C ASN A 163 3.53 7.87 -16.59
N ALA A 164 3.88 8.19 -17.84
CA ALA A 164 4.94 9.14 -18.14
C ALA A 164 4.66 10.51 -17.51
N GLY A 165 5.66 11.10 -16.86
CA GLY A 165 5.59 12.44 -16.27
C GLY A 165 5.38 12.44 -14.76
N ASP A 166 4.50 13.31 -14.25
CA ASP A 166 4.25 13.43 -12.81
C ASP A 166 3.26 12.37 -12.33
N SER A 167 3.72 11.48 -11.47
CA SER A 167 2.93 10.40 -10.89
C SER A 167 1.68 10.89 -10.13
N VAL A 168 1.72 12.10 -9.58
CA VAL A 168 0.57 12.72 -8.89
C VAL A 168 -0.63 12.92 -9.82
N TYR A 169 -0.41 13.05 -11.13
CA TYR A 169 -1.50 13.21 -12.09
C TYR A 169 -2.39 11.98 -12.22
N TYR A 170 -1.83 10.81 -12.00
CA TYR A 170 -2.51 9.52 -12.14
C TYR A 170 -3.12 9.00 -10.83
N ASP A 171 -2.74 9.60 -9.69
CA ASP A 171 -3.32 9.30 -8.39
C ASP A 171 -4.61 10.10 -8.16
N CYS A 172 -5.72 9.40 -8.05
CA CYS A 172 -7.02 9.97 -7.77
C CYS A 172 -7.30 10.18 -6.27
N ALA A 173 -6.37 9.82 -5.37
CA ALA A 173 -6.52 10.03 -3.94
C ALA A 173 -6.64 11.53 -3.60
N THR A 174 -7.54 11.86 -2.68
CA THR A 174 -7.61 13.22 -2.14
C THR A 174 -6.64 13.40 -0.98
N SER A 175 -6.24 14.65 -0.73
CA SER A 175 -5.45 14.98 0.48
C SER A 175 -6.16 14.61 1.79
N LYS A 176 -7.48 14.51 1.78
CA LYS A 176 -8.27 14.05 2.91
C LYS A 176 -8.14 12.54 3.12
N ASP A 177 -8.13 11.76 2.04
CA ASP A 177 -8.00 10.30 2.08
C ASP A 177 -6.59 9.90 2.56
N THR A 178 -5.55 10.52 2.00
CA THR A 178 -4.15 10.28 2.42
C THR A 178 -3.92 10.70 3.87
N THR A 179 -4.49 11.82 4.32
CA THR A 179 -4.42 12.24 5.73
C THR A 179 -5.15 11.24 6.63
N GLY A 180 -6.33 10.78 6.22
CA GLY A 180 -7.11 9.77 6.95
C GLY A 180 -6.34 8.45 7.11
N GLN A 181 -5.70 7.99 6.05
CA GLN A 181 -4.86 6.79 6.07
C GLN A 181 -3.65 6.94 7.00
N MET A 182 -2.92 8.06 6.90
CA MET A 182 -1.83 8.37 7.83
C MET A 182 -2.29 8.38 9.29
N PHE A 183 -3.43 9.01 9.57
CA PHE A 183 -3.99 9.07 10.91
C PHE A 183 -4.36 7.68 11.44
N SER A 184 -4.95 6.84 10.60
CA SER A 184 -5.27 5.45 10.92
C SER A 184 -4.03 4.62 11.26
N MET A 185 -2.93 4.81 10.55
CA MET A 185 -1.65 4.14 10.83
C MET A 185 -0.98 4.65 12.12
N MET A 186 -1.14 5.94 12.44
CA MET A 186 -0.52 6.54 13.63
C MET A 186 -1.32 6.30 14.92
N MET A 187 -2.65 6.10 14.83
CA MET A 187 -3.52 5.94 16.01
C MET A 187 -3.10 4.82 16.96
N PRO A 188 -2.73 3.62 16.51
CA PRO A 188 -2.26 2.56 17.41
C PRO A 188 -0.99 2.94 18.16
N LEU A 189 -0.06 3.67 17.51
CA LEU A 189 1.18 4.13 18.12
C LEU A 189 0.91 5.20 19.19
N LEU A 190 0.03 6.15 18.90
CA LEU A 190 -0.38 7.18 19.84
C LEU A 190 -1.08 6.56 21.06
N LEU A 191 -2.00 5.63 20.82
CA LEU A 191 -2.72 4.95 21.88
C LEU A 191 -1.78 4.14 22.78
N MET A 192 -0.77 3.49 22.20
CA MET A 192 0.29 2.81 22.95
C MET A 192 1.08 3.78 23.83
N MET A 193 1.44 4.95 23.28
CA MET A 193 2.21 5.96 24.01
C MET A 193 1.42 6.50 25.22
N PHE A 194 0.10 6.75 25.03
CA PHE A 194 -0.77 7.19 26.12
C PHE A 194 -0.95 6.11 27.19
N LEU A 195 -1.17 4.87 26.79
CA LEU A 195 -1.33 3.75 27.74
C LEU A 195 -0.02 3.50 28.52
N TYR A 196 1.13 3.53 27.85
CA TYR A 196 2.44 3.40 28.52
C TYR A 196 2.68 4.54 29.52
N SER A 197 2.42 5.78 29.12
CA SER A 197 2.55 6.95 30.00
C SER A 197 1.61 6.86 31.21
N GLY A 198 0.37 6.43 31.01
CA GLY A 198 -0.60 6.20 32.09
C GLY A 198 -0.13 5.11 33.07
N CYS A 199 0.39 3.99 32.56
CA CYS A 199 0.92 2.91 33.41
C CYS A 199 2.12 3.37 34.23
N MET A 200 3.03 4.16 33.67
CA MET A 200 4.20 4.71 34.39
C MET A 200 3.81 5.74 35.44
N SER A 201 2.73 6.51 35.23
CA SER A 201 2.22 7.50 36.19
C SER A 201 1.59 6.85 37.44
N VAL A 202 1.13 5.62 37.33
CA VAL A 202 0.49 4.87 38.44
C VAL A 202 1.51 4.00 39.20
N ALA A 203 2.75 3.87 38.71
CA ALA A 203 3.81 3.18 39.43
C ALA A 203 4.14 4.00 40.71
N PRO A 204 3.97 3.45 41.93
CA PRO A 204 4.28 4.21 43.16
C PRO A 204 5.78 4.43 43.27
N GLU A 205 6.15 5.59 43.79
CA GLU A 205 7.51 5.92 44.27
C GLU A 205 8.04 4.90 45.26
#